data_533a9343953a675694815ef470710d61
#
_entry.id   533a9343953a675694815ef470710d61
#
_cell.length_a   1.000
_cell.length_b   1.000
_cell.length_c   1.000
_cell.angle_alpha   90.00
_cell.angle_beta   90.00
_cell.angle_gamma   90.00
#
_symmetry.space_group_name_H-M   'P 1'
#
loop_
_entity.id
_entity.type
_entity.pdbx_description
1 polymer ?
#
loop_
_entity_poly.entity_id
_entity_poly.type
_entity_poly.pdbx_seq_one_letter_code
_entity_poly.pdbx_strand_id
1 'polypeptide(L)'
;MGFGKGHHLHLIDGSAFIFRAYHALPPLTRKSDGLPIGAVSGFCNMLNRYLEDIDGPDAPTHVAVIFDHSGHSFRNEIYDHYKANRPPAPEDLVPQFPLTREATKAFNIACEEMEGFEADDMIATLAFRARDAGGRVTIISSDKDLMQLVGDGIEMYDAMKNKRIDREGVFEKFGVYPDRVIDVQALAGDSVDNVPGAPGIGVKTAATLINDFGDLDELLRRSDEIKQPKRRQTLIENAEQIKL
;
A
#
# COMPACT_ATOMS: atom_id res chain seq x y z
N MET A 1 21.34 20.03 -7.09
CA MET A 1 21.86 18.93 -6.25
C MET A 1 20.87 17.77 -6.37
N GLY A 2 21.36 16.52 -6.54
CA GLY A 2 20.48 15.35 -6.58
C GLY A 2 19.96 14.99 -5.18
N PHE A 3 18.90 14.19 -5.11
CA PHE A 3 18.39 13.62 -3.86
C PHE A 3 19.44 12.72 -3.21
N GLY A 4 19.57 12.73 -1.88
CA GLY A 4 20.57 11.94 -1.18
C GLY A 4 20.61 12.20 0.34
N LYS A 5 21.78 11.97 0.94
CA LYS A 5 21.97 12.10 2.39
C LYS A 5 21.51 13.47 2.92
N GLY A 6 20.72 13.45 3.98
CA GLY A 6 20.12 14.64 4.58
C GLY A 6 18.78 15.05 3.97
N HIS A 7 18.35 14.39 2.89
CA HIS A 7 17.00 14.57 2.37
C HIS A 7 16.01 13.58 3.00
N HIS A 8 14.76 14.03 3.10
CA HIS A 8 13.65 13.24 3.59
C HIS A 8 12.49 13.34 2.59
N LEU A 9 12.11 12.22 1.99
CA LEU A 9 11.01 12.11 1.04
C LEU A 9 9.76 11.60 1.75
N HIS A 10 8.65 12.35 1.61
CA HIS A 10 7.33 11.83 1.99
C HIS A 10 6.57 11.43 0.73
N LEU A 11 6.11 10.17 0.70
CA LEU A 11 5.29 9.60 -0.37
C LEU A 11 3.88 9.41 0.16
N ILE A 12 2.93 10.17 -0.35
CA ILE A 12 1.54 10.11 0.06
C ILE A 12 0.79 9.21 -0.92
N ASP A 13 0.12 8.20 -0.40
CA ASP A 13 -0.82 7.37 -1.13
C ASP A 13 -2.09 8.18 -1.42
N GLY A 14 -2.15 8.75 -2.62
CA GLY A 14 -3.23 9.62 -3.05
C GLY A 14 -4.54 8.88 -3.23
N SER A 15 -4.50 7.63 -3.67
CA SER A 15 -5.69 6.80 -3.82
C SER A 15 -6.35 6.51 -2.48
N ALA A 16 -5.57 6.14 -1.47
CA ALA A 16 -6.09 5.95 -0.11
C ALA A 16 -6.72 7.25 0.45
N PHE A 17 -6.11 8.41 0.19
CA PHE A 17 -6.65 9.71 0.61
C PHE A 17 -7.99 10.03 -0.07
N ILE A 18 -8.12 9.75 -1.38
CA ILE A 18 -9.36 9.98 -2.13
C ILE A 18 -10.51 9.14 -1.57
N PHE A 19 -10.31 7.82 -1.48
CA PHE A 19 -11.36 6.92 -0.99
C PHE A 19 -11.74 7.24 0.46
N ARG A 20 -10.76 7.57 1.29
CA ARG A 20 -11.02 8.01 2.65
C ARG A 20 -11.86 9.28 2.72
N ALA A 21 -11.50 10.28 1.92
CA ALA A 21 -12.24 11.54 1.85
C ALA A 21 -13.68 11.32 1.38
N TYR A 22 -13.86 10.49 0.36
CA TYR A 22 -15.16 10.14 -0.18
C TYR A 22 -16.08 9.51 0.87
N HIS A 23 -15.59 8.55 1.64
CA HIS A 23 -16.39 7.86 2.65
C HIS A 23 -16.56 8.63 3.97
N ALA A 24 -15.73 9.65 4.22
CA ALA A 24 -15.79 10.41 5.46
C ALA A 24 -16.74 11.61 5.43
N LEU A 25 -17.06 12.12 4.25
CA LEU A 25 -17.87 13.32 4.08
C LEU A 25 -19.23 13.00 3.46
N PRO A 26 -20.28 13.76 3.83
CA PRO A 26 -21.54 13.70 3.11
C PRO A 26 -21.35 14.17 1.66
N PRO A 27 -22.23 13.77 0.74
CA PRO A 27 -22.20 14.26 -0.63
C PRO A 27 -22.22 15.79 -0.70
N LEU A 28 -21.20 16.37 -1.33
CA LEU A 28 -21.08 17.80 -1.58
C LEU A 28 -21.07 18.04 -3.08
N THR A 29 -21.80 19.07 -3.52
CA THR A 29 -21.83 19.48 -4.92
C THR A 29 -21.43 20.94 -5.08
N ARG A 30 -20.77 21.24 -6.18
CA ARG A 30 -20.42 22.62 -6.55
C ARG A 30 -21.68 23.36 -7.01
N LYS A 31 -21.96 24.51 -6.41
CA LYS A 31 -23.20 25.25 -6.64
C LYS A 31 -23.35 25.76 -8.09
N SER A 32 -22.25 26.01 -8.77
CA SER A 32 -22.28 26.60 -10.12
C SER A 32 -22.77 25.63 -11.21
N ASP A 33 -22.51 24.33 -11.06
CA ASP A 33 -22.74 23.32 -12.10
C ASP A 33 -23.19 21.95 -11.59
N GLY A 34 -23.34 21.81 -10.26
CA GLY A 34 -23.77 20.55 -9.65
C GLY A 34 -22.70 19.44 -9.62
N LEU A 35 -21.44 19.76 -9.97
CA LEU A 35 -20.36 18.75 -9.95
C LEU A 35 -20.13 18.20 -8.54
N PRO A 36 -20.07 16.87 -8.34
CA PRO A 36 -19.66 16.28 -7.08
C PRO A 36 -18.24 16.70 -6.71
N ILE A 37 -18.03 17.20 -5.48
CA ILE A 37 -16.74 17.70 -5.00
C ILE A 37 -16.41 17.24 -3.58
N GLY A 38 -17.18 16.32 -2.99
CA GLY A 38 -16.99 15.88 -1.61
C GLY A 38 -15.61 15.23 -1.40
N ALA A 39 -15.23 14.33 -2.29
CA ALA A 39 -13.93 13.66 -2.22
C ALA A 39 -12.76 14.64 -2.44
N VAL A 40 -12.87 15.55 -3.41
CA VAL A 40 -11.85 16.60 -3.65
C VAL A 40 -11.70 17.50 -2.44
N SER A 41 -12.82 17.98 -1.87
CA SER A 41 -12.79 18.83 -0.69
C SER A 41 -12.15 18.13 0.50
N GLY A 42 -12.53 16.88 0.75
CA GLY A 42 -11.93 16.08 1.81
C GLY A 42 -10.44 15.80 1.59
N PHE A 43 -10.07 15.47 0.36
CA PHE A 43 -8.67 15.28 -0.04
C PHE A 43 -7.84 16.53 0.21
N CYS A 44 -8.32 17.71 -0.24
CA CYS A 44 -7.63 18.99 0.01
C CYS A 44 -7.50 19.27 1.51
N ASN A 45 -8.54 19.03 2.29
CA ASN A 45 -8.49 19.25 3.74
C ASN A 45 -7.49 18.32 4.42
N MET A 46 -7.45 17.05 4.04
CA MET A 46 -6.49 16.08 4.58
C MET A 46 -5.05 16.46 4.21
N LEU A 47 -4.84 16.84 2.95
CA LEU A 47 -3.52 17.25 2.45
C LEU A 47 -3.05 18.54 3.14
N ASN A 48 -3.92 19.55 3.25
CA ASN A 48 -3.61 20.79 3.94
C ASN A 48 -3.25 20.55 5.40
N ARG A 49 -4.07 19.79 6.12
CA ARG A 49 -3.82 19.44 7.51
C ARG A 49 -2.48 18.70 7.66
N TYR A 50 -2.23 17.73 6.79
CA TYR A 50 -0.96 17.01 6.80
C TYR A 50 0.23 17.97 6.63
N LEU A 51 0.15 18.91 5.68
CA LEU A 51 1.20 19.91 5.44
C LEU A 51 1.39 20.88 6.60
N GLU A 52 0.33 21.23 7.32
CA GLU A 52 0.39 22.06 8.52
C GLU A 52 1.02 21.33 9.72
N ASP A 53 0.78 20.01 9.82
CA ASP A 53 1.23 19.18 10.95
C ASP A 53 2.68 18.66 10.78
N ILE A 54 3.28 18.71 9.57
CA ILE A 54 4.64 18.22 9.30
C ILE A 54 5.70 19.28 9.57
N ASP A 55 5.98 19.52 10.84
CA ASP A 55 6.98 20.50 11.29
C ASP A 55 8.10 19.83 12.10
N GLY A 56 9.24 20.52 12.26
CA GLY A 56 10.33 20.05 13.10
C GLY A 56 11.37 19.15 12.40
N PRO A 57 12.13 18.36 13.16
CA PRO A 57 13.28 17.59 12.63
C PRO A 57 12.90 16.47 11.66
N ASP A 58 11.63 16.05 11.65
CA ASP A 58 11.10 15.04 10.76
C ASP A 58 10.38 15.63 9.55
N ALA A 59 10.38 16.97 9.40
CA ALA A 59 9.80 17.62 8.23
C ALA A 59 10.43 17.10 6.93
N PRO A 60 9.63 16.86 5.88
CA PRO A 60 10.14 16.42 4.60
C PRO A 60 10.89 17.56 3.89
N THR A 61 11.92 17.18 3.15
CA THR A 61 12.54 18.08 2.15
C THR A 61 11.85 17.95 0.79
N HIS A 62 11.17 16.83 0.55
CA HIS A 62 10.46 16.53 -0.68
C HIS A 62 9.16 15.81 -0.35
N VAL A 63 8.09 16.17 -1.05
CA VAL A 63 6.77 15.53 -0.92
C VAL A 63 6.25 15.19 -2.31
N ALA A 64 5.70 14.00 -2.47
CA ALA A 64 4.97 13.59 -3.66
C ALA A 64 3.67 12.87 -3.28
N VAL A 65 2.63 13.10 -4.06
CA VAL A 65 1.38 12.31 -3.99
C VAL A 65 1.37 11.36 -5.18
N ILE A 66 1.18 10.10 -4.90
CA ILE A 66 1.18 9.03 -5.89
C ILE A 66 -0.24 8.53 -6.07
N PHE A 67 -0.68 8.42 -7.31
CA PHE A 67 -2.02 7.95 -7.67
C PHE A 67 -1.97 6.69 -8.53
N ASP A 68 -3.02 5.88 -8.42
CA ASP A 68 -3.29 4.89 -9.46
C ASP A 68 -3.71 5.58 -10.74
N HIS A 69 -3.07 5.23 -11.85
CA HIS A 69 -3.45 5.75 -13.16
C HIS A 69 -4.82 5.21 -13.60
N SER A 70 -5.06 3.93 -13.34
CA SER A 70 -6.31 3.25 -13.67
C SER A 70 -6.57 2.09 -12.70
N GLY A 71 -7.72 1.42 -12.85
CA GLY A 71 -8.04 0.20 -12.11
C GLY A 71 -7.40 -1.07 -12.69
N HIS A 72 -6.56 -0.93 -13.74
CA HIS A 72 -5.90 -2.04 -14.43
C HIS A 72 -4.38 -1.89 -14.34
N SER A 73 -3.69 -2.96 -14.00
CA SER A 73 -2.23 -3.01 -13.92
C SER A 73 -1.68 -4.29 -14.56
N PHE A 74 -0.37 -4.41 -14.69
CA PHE A 74 0.29 -5.62 -15.21
C PHE A 74 -0.10 -6.89 -14.45
N ARG A 75 -0.58 -6.78 -13.20
CA ARG A 75 -1.05 -7.93 -12.41
C ARG A 75 -2.28 -8.60 -13.04
N ASN A 76 -3.12 -7.86 -13.74
CA ASN A 76 -4.26 -8.42 -14.46
C ASN A 76 -3.84 -9.26 -15.67
N GLU A 77 -2.63 -9.01 -16.23
CA GLU A 77 -2.06 -9.83 -17.30
C GLU A 77 -1.51 -11.16 -16.75
N ILE A 78 -1.06 -11.17 -15.48
CA ILE A 78 -0.54 -12.37 -14.80
C ILE A 78 -1.69 -13.20 -14.21
N TYR A 79 -2.69 -12.54 -13.63
CA TYR A 79 -3.82 -13.16 -12.97
C TYR A 79 -5.13 -12.42 -13.27
N ASP A 80 -5.93 -12.95 -14.17
CA ASP A 80 -7.17 -12.32 -14.68
C ASP A 80 -8.19 -11.99 -13.57
N HIS A 81 -8.13 -12.70 -12.45
CA HIS A 81 -9.03 -12.48 -11.32
C HIS A 81 -8.54 -11.46 -10.30
N TYR A 82 -7.36 -10.88 -10.51
CA TYR A 82 -6.82 -9.84 -9.62
C TYR A 82 -7.78 -8.66 -9.51
N LYS A 83 -8.19 -8.33 -8.29
CA LYS A 83 -9.19 -7.29 -7.97
C LYS A 83 -10.54 -7.42 -8.69
N ALA A 84 -10.85 -8.58 -9.31
CA ALA A 84 -12.09 -8.78 -10.08
C ALA A 84 -13.37 -8.74 -9.21
N ASN A 85 -13.25 -8.89 -7.91
CA ASN A 85 -14.34 -8.76 -6.94
C ASN A 85 -14.59 -7.32 -6.47
N ARG A 86 -13.75 -6.35 -6.85
CA ARG A 86 -13.93 -4.95 -6.49
C ARG A 86 -15.05 -4.33 -7.32
N PRO A 87 -16.02 -3.64 -6.70
CA PRO A 87 -17.01 -2.90 -7.46
C PRO A 87 -16.35 -1.74 -8.21
N PRO A 88 -16.93 -1.27 -9.32
CA PRO A 88 -16.47 -0.08 -9.99
C PRO A 88 -16.53 1.13 -9.04
N ALA A 89 -15.70 2.13 -9.32
CA ALA A 89 -15.76 3.38 -8.56
C ALA A 89 -17.16 4.01 -8.66
N PRO A 90 -17.68 4.59 -7.56
CA PRO A 90 -18.98 5.28 -7.58
C PRO A 90 -19.05 6.34 -8.68
N GLU A 91 -20.19 6.46 -9.37
CA GLU A 91 -20.36 7.38 -10.50
C GLU A 91 -20.08 8.83 -10.14
N ASP A 92 -20.39 9.24 -8.93
CA ASP A 92 -20.15 10.60 -8.41
C ASP A 92 -18.69 10.81 -7.94
N LEU A 93 -17.89 9.73 -7.77
CA LEU A 93 -16.48 9.81 -7.47
C LEU A 93 -15.62 9.94 -8.74
N VAL A 94 -16.01 9.28 -9.83
CA VAL A 94 -15.22 9.26 -11.08
C VAL A 94 -14.79 10.64 -11.57
N PRO A 95 -15.70 11.67 -11.67
CA PRO A 95 -15.32 13.01 -12.11
C PRO A 95 -14.39 13.74 -11.14
N GLN A 96 -14.22 13.25 -9.92
CA GLN A 96 -13.38 13.88 -8.90
C GLN A 96 -11.92 13.42 -8.96
N PHE A 97 -11.61 12.29 -9.60
CA PHE A 97 -10.23 11.82 -9.73
C PHE A 97 -9.30 12.84 -10.43
N PRO A 98 -9.65 13.41 -11.60
CA PRO A 98 -8.80 14.44 -12.22
C PRO A 98 -8.62 15.66 -11.32
N LEU A 99 -9.68 16.05 -10.60
CA LEU A 99 -9.65 17.24 -9.73
C LEU A 99 -8.70 17.08 -8.54
N THR A 100 -8.52 15.86 -8.02
CA THR A 100 -7.53 15.63 -6.95
C THR A 100 -6.10 15.78 -7.45
N ARG A 101 -5.81 15.42 -8.72
CA ARG A 101 -4.51 15.67 -9.37
C ARG A 101 -4.26 17.16 -9.56
N GLU A 102 -5.28 17.87 -10.06
CA GLU A 102 -5.22 19.33 -10.20
C GLU A 102 -5.00 20.01 -8.85
N ALA A 103 -5.72 19.57 -7.82
CA ALA A 103 -5.54 20.07 -6.46
C ALA A 103 -4.11 19.82 -5.95
N THR A 104 -3.55 18.61 -6.11
CA THR A 104 -2.18 18.29 -5.72
C THR A 104 -1.17 19.24 -6.37
N LYS A 105 -1.32 19.49 -7.68
CA LYS A 105 -0.47 20.44 -8.43
C LYS A 105 -0.67 21.87 -7.92
N ALA A 106 -1.90 22.25 -7.56
CA ALA A 106 -2.20 23.58 -7.01
C ALA A 106 -1.58 23.81 -5.61
N PHE A 107 -1.37 22.74 -4.82
CA PHE A 107 -0.57 22.77 -3.60
C PHE A 107 0.94 22.85 -3.86
N ASN A 108 1.38 22.89 -5.12
CA ASN A 108 2.77 22.85 -5.55
C ASN A 108 3.51 21.57 -5.08
N ILE A 109 2.82 20.45 -5.09
CA ILE A 109 3.35 19.13 -4.72
C ILE A 109 3.48 18.29 -5.97
N ALA A 110 4.55 17.47 -6.04
CA ALA A 110 4.73 16.50 -7.12
C ALA A 110 3.54 15.53 -7.14
N CYS A 111 2.98 15.32 -8.33
CA CYS A 111 1.80 14.50 -8.57
C CYS A 111 2.15 13.47 -9.63
N GLU A 112 2.27 12.22 -9.24
CA GLU A 112 2.80 11.15 -10.07
C GLU A 112 1.80 10.01 -10.20
N GLU A 113 1.71 9.47 -11.40
CA GLU A 113 0.98 8.24 -11.74
C GLU A 113 1.64 7.60 -12.96
N MET A 114 1.48 6.29 -13.14
CA MET A 114 2.07 5.57 -14.27
C MET A 114 1.10 4.54 -14.84
N GLU A 115 0.89 4.58 -16.14
CA GLU A 115 0.06 3.60 -16.83
C GLU A 115 0.62 2.19 -16.69
N GLY A 116 -0.26 1.22 -16.42
CA GLY A 116 0.11 -0.19 -16.23
C GLY A 116 0.64 -0.55 -14.84
N PHE A 117 0.84 0.43 -13.95
CA PHE A 117 1.32 0.23 -12.58
C PHE A 117 0.33 0.82 -11.57
N GLU A 118 0.36 0.27 -10.37
CA GLU A 118 -0.39 0.79 -9.23
C GLU A 118 0.42 1.83 -8.46
N ALA A 119 -0.25 2.64 -7.66
CA ALA A 119 0.41 3.60 -6.78
C ALA A 119 1.46 2.93 -5.90
N ASP A 120 1.18 1.74 -5.40
CA ASP A 120 2.08 0.96 -4.54
C ASP A 120 3.41 0.62 -5.23
N ASP A 121 3.39 0.29 -6.53
CA ASP A 121 4.60 0.00 -7.32
C ASP A 121 5.49 1.24 -7.44
N MET A 122 4.87 2.39 -7.67
CA MET A 122 5.58 3.66 -7.73
C MET A 122 6.11 4.08 -6.38
N ILE A 123 5.31 3.95 -5.31
CA ILE A 123 5.72 4.24 -3.93
C ILE A 123 6.94 3.37 -3.58
N ALA A 124 6.88 2.06 -3.83
CA ALA A 124 7.99 1.15 -3.59
C ALA A 124 9.25 1.55 -4.37
N THR A 125 9.09 1.82 -5.67
CA THR A 125 10.20 2.21 -6.54
C THR A 125 10.87 3.50 -6.07
N LEU A 126 10.09 4.52 -5.75
CA LEU A 126 10.61 5.81 -5.29
C LEU A 126 11.22 5.70 -3.89
N ALA A 127 10.60 4.93 -3.00
CA ALA A 127 11.11 4.69 -1.65
C ALA A 127 12.49 4.02 -1.69
N PHE A 128 12.64 2.95 -2.47
CA PHE A 128 13.93 2.27 -2.60
C PHE A 128 15.00 3.15 -3.26
N ARG A 129 14.66 3.86 -4.32
CA ARG A 129 15.60 4.80 -4.97
C ARG A 129 16.07 5.90 -4.03
N ALA A 130 15.16 6.46 -3.21
CA ALA A 130 15.48 7.50 -2.24
C ALA A 130 16.37 6.97 -1.11
N ARG A 131 16.05 5.80 -0.56
CA ARG A 131 16.88 5.08 0.41
C ARG A 131 18.28 4.79 -0.13
N ASP A 132 18.38 4.23 -1.32
CA ASP A 132 19.64 3.83 -1.95
C ASP A 132 20.53 5.05 -2.28
N ALA A 133 19.91 6.21 -2.51
CA ALA A 133 20.61 7.49 -2.60
C ALA A 133 21.06 8.04 -1.23
N GLY A 134 20.74 7.37 -0.13
CA GLY A 134 21.12 7.73 1.24
C GLY A 134 20.17 8.70 1.94
N GLY A 135 18.98 8.93 1.39
CA GLY A 135 17.91 9.71 2.02
C GLY A 135 17.03 8.88 2.96
N ARG A 136 16.15 9.55 3.69
CA ARG A 136 15.08 8.93 4.46
C ARG A 136 13.76 8.99 3.70
N VAL A 137 12.86 8.05 3.98
CA VAL A 137 11.53 7.99 3.38
C VAL A 137 10.48 7.77 4.45
N THR A 138 9.38 8.52 4.38
CA THR A 138 8.16 8.23 5.13
C THR A 138 7.02 8.02 4.13
N ILE A 139 6.42 6.84 4.16
CA ILE A 139 5.25 6.49 3.35
C ILE A 139 4.00 6.84 4.15
N ILE A 140 3.17 7.73 3.61
CA ILE A 140 1.94 8.19 4.25
C ILE A 140 0.78 7.36 3.69
N SER A 141 0.52 6.24 4.32
CA SER A 141 -0.57 5.33 3.98
C SER A 141 -0.97 4.48 5.20
N SER A 142 -2.18 3.95 5.18
CA SER A 142 -2.65 2.92 6.11
C SER A 142 -2.71 1.53 5.48
N ASP A 143 -2.25 1.40 4.22
CA ASP A 143 -2.28 0.15 3.50
C ASP A 143 -1.27 -0.84 4.09
N LYS A 144 -1.78 -2.02 4.44
CA LYS A 144 -0.95 -3.09 5.02
C LYS A 144 0.08 -3.65 4.04
N ASP A 145 -0.19 -3.55 2.74
CA ASP A 145 0.67 -4.13 1.71
C ASP A 145 1.97 -3.35 1.55
N LEU A 146 1.95 -2.06 1.83
CA LEU A 146 3.14 -1.21 1.90
C LEU A 146 4.03 -1.47 3.13
N MET A 147 3.53 -2.21 4.14
CA MET A 147 4.32 -2.56 5.33
C MET A 147 5.55 -3.43 5.02
N GLN A 148 5.55 -4.13 3.89
CA GLN A 148 6.72 -4.86 3.37
C GLN A 148 7.93 -3.96 3.08
N LEU A 149 7.71 -2.67 2.89
CA LEU A 149 8.75 -1.68 2.56
C LEU A 149 9.45 -1.11 3.80
N VAL A 150 8.89 -1.32 4.99
CA VAL A 150 9.40 -0.74 6.24
C VAL A 150 10.75 -1.35 6.61
N GLY A 151 11.72 -0.51 6.91
CA GLY A 151 13.09 -0.90 7.31
C GLY A 151 14.11 0.10 6.80
N ASP A 152 15.35 -0.03 7.23
CA ASP A 152 16.56 0.70 6.76
C ASP A 152 16.31 2.04 6.03
N GLY A 153 15.81 3.05 6.76
CA GLY A 153 15.55 4.39 6.21
C GLY A 153 14.18 4.60 5.60
N ILE A 154 13.30 3.58 5.64
CA ILE A 154 11.90 3.67 5.22
C ILE A 154 10.99 3.38 6.42
N GLU A 155 10.10 4.30 6.73
CA GLU A 155 9.03 4.11 7.72
C GLU A 155 7.66 4.42 7.11
N MET A 156 6.60 3.98 7.74
CA MET A 156 5.24 4.34 7.38
C MET A 156 4.60 5.22 8.47
N TYR A 157 3.67 6.05 8.04
CA TYR A 157 2.86 6.86 8.92
C TYR A 157 1.39 6.80 8.51
N ASP A 158 0.56 6.25 9.41
CA ASP A 158 -0.90 6.30 9.28
C ASP A 158 -1.37 7.67 9.80
N ALA A 159 -1.56 8.63 8.90
CA ALA A 159 -1.99 9.98 9.22
C ALA A 159 -3.39 10.03 9.86
N MET A 160 -4.21 8.99 9.67
CA MET A 160 -5.56 8.94 10.23
C MET A 160 -5.57 8.54 11.70
N LYS A 161 -4.63 7.67 12.08
CA LYS A 161 -4.46 7.22 13.46
C LYS A 161 -3.36 7.97 14.19
N ASN A 162 -2.68 8.88 13.50
CA ASN A 162 -1.49 9.57 14.00
C ASN A 162 -0.47 8.54 14.57
N LYS A 163 -0.22 7.48 13.80
CA LYS A 163 0.61 6.36 14.25
C LYS A 163 1.74 6.10 13.26
N ARG A 164 2.98 6.12 13.75
CA ARG A 164 4.12 5.59 13.00
C ARG A 164 4.10 4.07 13.03
N ILE A 165 4.48 3.46 11.92
CA ILE A 165 4.59 2.03 11.75
C ILE A 165 6.05 1.74 11.39
N ASP A 166 6.77 1.22 12.35
CA ASP A 166 8.13 0.72 12.26
C ASP A 166 8.14 -0.81 12.13
N ARG A 167 9.33 -1.40 12.17
CA ARG A 167 9.51 -2.84 12.07
C ARG A 167 8.71 -3.62 13.12
N GLU A 168 8.65 -3.11 14.35
CA GLU A 168 7.88 -3.73 15.44
C GLU A 168 6.37 -3.62 15.19
N GLY A 169 5.90 -2.48 14.65
CA GLY A 169 4.51 -2.29 14.25
C GLY A 169 4.09 -3.26 13.13
N VAL A 170 4.99 -3.59 12.21
CA VAL A 170 4.76 -4.62 11.19
C VAL A 170 4.68 -6.00 11.84
N PHE A 171 5.59 -6.32 12.76
CA PHE A 171 5.57 -7.59 13.50
C PHE A 171 4.28 -7.76 14.31
N GLU A 172 3.81 -6.71 14.99
CA GLU A 172 2.51 -6.72 15.70
C GLU A 172 1.34 -7.05 14.76
N LYS A 173 1.40 -6.58 13.51
CA LYS A 173 0.33 -6.76 12.51
C LYS A 173 0.36 -8.13 11.86
N PHE A 174 1.53 -8.58 11.40
CA PHE A 174 1.70 -9.77 10.58
C PHE A 174 2.26 -10.98 11.34
N GLY A 175 2.90 -10.79 12.50
CA GLY A 175 3.62 -11.83 13.22
C GLY A 175 4.97 -12.19 12.60
N VAL A 176 5.43 -11.39 11.63
CA VAL A 176 6.75 -11.46 10.98
C VAL A 176 7.28 -10.05 10.76
N TYR A 177 8.58 -9.91 10.53
CA TYR A 177 9.20 -8.66 10.14
C TYR A 177 8.95 -8.32 8.66
N PRO A 178 9.17 -7.07 8.23
CA PRO A 178 8.84 -6.59 6.89
C PRO A 178 9.34 -7.46 5.74
N ASP A 179 10.54 -7.99 5.87
CA ASP A 179 11.20 -8.86 4.89
C ASP A 179 10.48 -10.20 4.67
N ARG A 180 9.51 -10.54 5.49
CA ARG A 180 8.69 -11.77 5.41
C ARG A 180 7.19 -11.53 5.20
N VAL A 181 6.80 -10.28 5.03
CA VAL A 181 5.38 -9.94 4.82
C VAL A 181 4.86 -10.56 3.53
N ILE A 182 5.63 -10.52 2.45
CA ILE A 182 5.26 -11.13 1.16
C ILE A 182 5.01 -12.63 1.33
N ASP A 183 5.90 -13.34 2.04
CA ASP A 183 5.78 -14.78 2.27
C ASP A 183 4.48 -15.13 3.03
N VAL A 184 4.15 -14.31 4.03
CA VAL A 184 2.90 -14.49 4.81
C VAL A 184 1.68 -14.20 3.94
N GLN A 185 1.72 -13.16 3.12
CA GLN A 185 0.60 -12.82 2.23
C GLN A 185 0.41 -13.85 1.12
N ALA A 186 1.47 -14.37 0.53
CA ALA A 186 1.40 -15.45 -0.45
C ALA A 186 0.71 -16.70 0.12
N LEU A 187 1.01 -17.05 1.39
CA LEU A 187 0.37 -18.18 2.06
C LEU A 187 -1.08 -17.90 2.46
N ALA A 188 -1.35 -16.72 3.00
CA ALA A 188 -2.67 -16.37 3.53
C ALA A 188 -3.65 -15.95 2.43
N GLY A 189 -3.14 -15.45 1.31
CA GLY A 189 -3.91 -14.77 0.28
C GLY A 189 -4.41 -13.39 0.73
N ASP A 190 -5.08 -12.70 -0.19
CA ASP A 190 -5.78 -11.45 0.07
C ASP A 190 -7.17 -11.45 -0.55
N SER A 191 -8.20 -11.50 0.29
CA SER A 191 -9.59 -11.50 -0.19
C SER A 191 -10.03 -10.15 -0.75
N VAL A 192 -9.37 -9.05 -0.36
CA VAL A 192 -9.68 -7.70 -0.88
C VAL A 192 -9.22 -7.58 -2.33
N ASP A 193 -8.04 -8.12 -2.61
CA ASP A 193 -7.45 -8.12 -3.96
C ASP A 193 -7.75 -9.39 -4.75
N ASN A 194 -8.55 -10.27 -4.16
CA ASN A 194 -8.90 -11.57 -4.76
C ASN A 194 -7.67 -12.43 -5.08
N VAL A 195 -6.64 -12.33 -4.25
CA VAL A 195 -5.44 -13.16 -4.36
C VAL A 195 -5.65 -14.44 -3.55
N PRO A 196 -5.63 -15.62 -4.18
CA PRO A 196 -5.81 -16.87 -3.48
C PRO A 196 -4.56 -17.25 -2.70
N GLY A 197 -4.75 -17.57 -1.42
CA GLY A 197 -3.70 -18.20 -0.62
C GLY A 197 -3.87 -19.71 -0.54
N ALA A 198 -3.08 -20.35 0.33
CA ALA A 198 -3.24 -21.76 0.62
C ALA A 198 -4.56 -22.01 1.40
N PRO A 199 -5.45 -22.89 0.94
CA PRO A 199 -6.74 -23.14 1.59
C PRO A 199 -6.61 -23.49 3.08
N GLY A 200 -7.30 -22.71 3.95
CA GLY A 200 -7.31 -22.91 5.39
C GLY A 200 -6.04 -22.39 6.12
N ILE A 201 -5.18 -21.64 5.44
CA ILE A 201 -4.03 -20.96 6.03
C ILE A 201 -4.32 -19.44 6.06
N GLY A 202 -4.62 -18.92 7.23
CA GLY A 202 -4.73 -17.47 7.46
C GLY A 202 -3.44 -16.89 7.99
N VAL A 203 -3.38 -15.55 8.11
CA VAL A 203 -2.18 -14.77 8.49
C VAL A 203 -1.44 -15.34 9.69
N LYS A 204 -2.13 -15.67 10.79
CA LYS A 204 -1.47 -16.22 12.00
C LYS A 204 -0.79 -17.56 11.75
N THR A 205 -1.40 -18.43 10.97
CA THR A 205 -0.81 -19.73 10.64
C THR A 205 0.34 -19.57 9.66
N ALA A 206 0.19 -18.68 8.67
CA ALA A 206 1.24 -18.34 7.73
C ALA A 206 2.47 -17.79 8.46
N ALA A 207 2.28 -16.82 9.35
CA ALA A 207 3.36 -16.26 10.15
C ALA A 207 4.10 -17.32 10.99
N THR A 208 3.36 -18.25 11.63
CA THR A 208 3.97 -19.36 12.37
C THR A 208 4.84 -20.21 11.46
N LEU A 209 4.32 -20.59 10.27
CA LEU A 209 5.06 -21.41 9.33
C LEU A 209 6.32 -20.71 8.82
N ILE A 210 6.22 -19.43 8.45
CA ILE A 210 7.37 -18.66 7.99
C ILE A 210 8.42 -18.50 9.08
N ASN A 211 8.01 -18.23 10.32
CA ASN A 211 8.95 -18.16 11.46
C ASN A 211 9.63 -19.52 11.73
N ASP A 212 8.92 -20.64 11.57
CA ASP A 212 9.48 -21.97 11.81
C ASP A 212 10.42 -22.44 10.70
N PHE A 213 10.17 -22.08 9.45
CA PHE A 213 10.91 -22.54 8.28
C PHE A 213 11.85 -21.48 7.68
N GLY A 214 11.68 -20.20 7.99
CA GLY A 214 12.52 -19.09 7.56
C GLY A 214 11.91 -18.25 6.43
N ASP A 215 11.49 -18.88 5.34
CA ASP A 215 10.83 -18.22 4.22
C ASP A 215 9.89 -19.18 3.47
N LEU A 216 9.19 -18.66 2.47
CA LEU A 216 8.22 -19.42 1.67
C LEU A 216 8.88 -20.56 0.88
N ASP A 217 10.02 -20.31 0.25
CA ASP A 217 10.70 -21.31 -0.56
C ASP A 217 11.20 -22.47 0.29
N GLU A 218 11.77 -22.16 1.45
CA GLU A 218 12.24 -23.18 2.40
C GLU A 218 11.05 -23.96 3.01
N LEU A 219 9.96 -23.29 3.32
CA LEU A 219 8.72 -23.93 3.77
C LEU A 219 8.18 -24.94 2.73
N LEU A 220 8.08 -24.53 1.47
CA LEU A 220 7.60 -25.40 0.39
C LEU A 220 8.55 -26.56 0.13
N ARG A 221 9.85 -26.33 0.18
CA ARG A 221 10.88 -27.36 0.00
C ARG A 221 10.83 -28.42 1.11
N ARG A 222 10.50 -28.01 2.35
CA ARG A 222 10.46 -28.87 3.54
C ARG A 222 9.03 -29.17 4.01
N SER A 223 8.07 -29.09 3.12
CA SER A 223 6.66 -29.27 3.45
C SER A 223 6.33 -30.64 4.05
N ASP A 224 7.14 -31.67 3.79
CA ASP A 224 7.05 -33.02 4.36
C ASP A 224 7.32 -33.06 5.88
N GLU A 225 8.04 -32.09 6.43
CA GLU A 225 8.29 -31.95 7.86
C GLU A 225 7.09 -31.41 8.66
N ILE A 226 6.06 -30.93 7.96
CA ILE A 226 4.87 -30.37 8.62
C ILE A 226 4.07 -31.50 9.29
N LYS A 227 3.90 -31.38 10.62
CA LYS A 227 3.27 -32.41 11.44
C LYS A 227 1.79 -32.65 11.12
N GLN A 228 1.05 -31.59 10.70
CA GLN A 228 -0.37 -31.70 10.38
C GLN A 228 -0.57 -32.22 8.94
N PRO A 229 -1.08 -33.44 8.75
CA PRO A 229 -1.16 -34.06 7.42
C PRO A 229 -1.98 -33.23 6.43
N LYS A 230 -3.11 -32.67 6.88
CA LYS A 230 -3.97 -31.83 6.01
C LYS A 230 -3.25 -30.57 5.54
N ARG A 231 -2.54 -29.89 6.45
CA ARG A 231 -1.78 -28.66 6.09
C ARG A 231 -0.63 -28.96 5.14
N ARG A 232 0.11 -30.03 5.41
CA ARG A 232 1.17 -30.52 4.52
C ARG A 232 0.63 -30.78 3.11
N GLN A 233 -0.47 -31.52 3.00
CA GLN A 233 -1.12 -31.82 1.73
C GLN A 233 -1.55 -30.54 1.01
N THR A 234 -2.18 -29.60 1.71
CA THR A 234 -2.60 -28.31 1.15
C THR A 234 -1.41 -27.54 0.55
N LEU A 235 -0.27 -27.47 1.21
CA LEU A 235 0.90 -26.74 0.72
C LEU A 235 1.51 -27.42 -0.50
N ILE A 236 1.58 -28.76 -0.51
CA ILE A 236 2.08 -29.52 -1.67
C ILE A 236 1.18 -29.33 -2.90
N GLU A 237 -0.12 -29.42 -2.72
CA GLU A 237 -1.09 -29.31 -3.81
C GLU A 237 -1.22 -27.91 -4.40
N ASN A 238 -0.94 -26.87 -3.61
CA ASN A 238 -1.12 -25.47 -4.01
C ASN A 238 0.23 -24.71 -4.19
N ALA A 239 1.36 -25.42 -4.22
CA ALA A 239 2.69 -24.78 -4.24
C ALA A 239 2.87 -23.79 -5.39
N GLU A 240 2.43 -24.14 -6.61
CA GLU A 240 2.53 -23.29 -7.79
C GLU A 240 1.65 -22.02 -7.67
N GLN A 241 0.41 -22.22 -7.18
CA GLN A 241 -0.52 -21.10 -6.96
C GLN A 241 -0.03 -20.13 -5.90
N ILE A 242 0.61 -20.62 -4.84
CA ILE A 242 1.16 -19.79 -3.75
C ILE A 242 2.33 -18.93 -4.25
N LYS A 243 3.05 -19.39 -5.27
CA LYS A 243 4.20 -18.67 -5.85
C LYS A 243 3.82 -17.67 -6.95
N LEU A 244 2.60 -17.74 -7.44
CA LEU A 244 2.08 -16.81 -8.44
C LEU A 244 1.90 -15.42 -7.84
#